data_e071a3e0374f555f4adb9cb96f55a590
#
_entry.id   e071a3e0374f555f4adb9cb96f55a590
#
_cell.length_a   1.000
_cell.length_b   1.000
_cell.length_c   1.000
_cell.angle_alpha   90.00
_cell.angle_beta   90.00
_cell.angle_gamma   90.00
#
_symmetry.space_group_name_H-M   'P 1'
#
loop_
_entity.id
_entity.type
_entity.pdbx_description
1 polymer ?
#
loop_
_entity_poly.entity_id
_entity_poly.type
_entity_poly.pdbx_seq_one_letter_code
_entity_poly.pdbx_strand_id
1 'polypeptide(L)'
;DSSCHHNTKSNIAVLVMFKKIKQFSYLAFWFIRARFFGRKAPLQSVIFISDKCNLQCKHCSVYQLVNPNIKSYEQVCEDIRYCYSIGSRFIDFEGGEPCIWRDGDKTVNDLIDYAKSIGFFSCTITTNAQKDFSNSHADSIWVSLDGVGEYHNAVRGNGVFERLEKNVAACGHPAVSFNMAINTLNKDAVAATIEYAEKNPAIKSISLNFHTPFEGTEYLALSMEERAPIIDLILDYKKRGYKIMNSRSGLKKMKKMDFKTQCWVTNFIFSDGTKTPTCIGATQGVCDQCGFCMAGEMNSVFNFHPDTIFAGLSLRL
;
A
#
# COMPACT_ATOMS: atom_id res chain seq x y z
N ASP A 1 12.49 -6.11 42.60
CA ASP A 1 12.32 -6.37 41.14
C ASP A 1 11.36 -5.43 40.41
N SER A 2 10.55 -4.60 41.09
CA SER A 2 9.62 -3.68 40.43
C SER A 2 10.28 -2.42 39.83
N SER A 3 11.43 -1.99 40.31
CA SER A 3 12.13 -0.79 39.86
C SER A 3 12.85 -0.96 38.50
N CYS A 4 13.28 -2.17 38.17
CA CYS A 4 13.96 -2.47 36.89
C CYS A 4 12.97 -2.48 35.71
N HIS A 5 11.74 -2.96 35.91
CA HIS A 5 10.70 -2.98 34.90
C HIS A 5 10.09 -1.59 34.59
N HIS A 6 10.12 -0.66 35.54
CA HIS A 6 9.65 0.73 35.32
C HIS A 6 10.62 1.53 34.44
N ASN A 7 11.92 1.34 34.63
CA ASN A 7 12.95 2.06 33.88
C ASN A 7 13.02 1.62 32.41
N THR A 8 12.79 0.35 32.11
CA THR A 8 12.80 -0.19 30.74
C THR A 8 11.59 0.31 29.92
N LYS A 9 10.40 0.36 30.51
CA LYS A 9 9.20 0.91 29.85
C LYS A 9 9.32 2.40 29.56
N SER A 10 9.89 3.18 30.49
CA SER A 10 10.14 4.61 30.29
C SER A 10 11.12 4.85 29.14
N ASN A 11 12.22 4.10 29.06
CA ASN A 11 13.22 4.25 28.00
C ASN A 11 12.65 3.88 26.61
N ILE A 12 11.82 2.84 26.52
CA ILE A 12 11.15 2.45 25.26
C ILE A 12 10.18 3.54 24.81
N ALA A 13 9.38 4.11 25.71
CA ALA A 13 8.45 5.18 25.38
C ALA A 13 9.17 6.43 24.87
N VAL A 14 10.30 6.78 25.47
CA VAL A 14 11.16 7.91 25.06
C VAL A 14 11.74 7.65 23.66
N LEU A 15 12.25 6.46 23.37
CA LEU A 15 12.78 6.09 22.06
C LEU A 15 11.71 6.15 20.96
N VAL A 16 10.51 5.65 21.25
CA VAL A 16 9.36 5.72 20.31
C VAL A 16 8.97 7.18 20.05
N MET A 17 8.95 8.01 21.08
CA MET A 17 8.65 9.44 20.93
C MET A 17 9.71 10.15 20.06
N PHE A 18 11.00 9.90 20.27
CA PHE A 18 12.07 10.47 19.43
C PHE A 18 11.96 10.00 17.98
N LYS A 19 11.66 8.72 17.74
CA LYS A 19 11.41 8.18 16.38
C LYS A 19 10.27 8.95 15.69
N LYS A 20 9.15 9.15 16.39
CA LYS A 20 7.99 9.89 15.86
C LYS A 20 8.29 11.36 15.58
N ILE A 21 9.02 12.04 16.46
CA ILE A 21 9.45 13.44 16.27
C ILE A 21 10.35 13.55 15.04
N LYS A 22 11.35 12.68 14.89
CA LYS A 22 12.24 12.64 13.72
C LYS A 22 11.46 12.44 12.43
N GLN A 23 10.51 11.52 12.44
CA GLN A 23 9.66 11.19 11.30
C GLN A 23 8.75 12.37 10.93
N PHE A 24 8.10 12.99 11.89
CA PHE A 24 7.29 14.19 11.68
C PHE A 24 8.12 15.36 11.13
N SER A 25 9.28 15.63 11.71
CA SER A 25 10.19 16.70 11.24
C SER A 25 10.62 16.45 9.79
N TYR A 26 10.93 15.20 9.44
CA TYR A 26 11.24 14.83 8.07
C TYR A 26 10.07 15.09 7.12
N LEU A 27 8.86 14.66 7.47
CA LEU A 27 7.65 14.85 6.67
C LEU A 27 7.35 16.34 6.44
N ALA A 28 7.45 17.16 7.50
CA ALA A 28 7.25 18.59 7.41
C ALA A 28 8.30 19.25 6.49
N PHE A 29 9.57 18.94 6.68
CA PHE A 29 10.65 19.47 5.86
C PHE A 29 10.54 19.03 4.39
N TRP A 30 10.22 17.73 4.14
CA TRP A 30 9.98 17.21 2.82
C TRP A 30 8.84 17.96 2.11
N PHE A 31 7.70 18.15 2.82
CA PHE A 31 6.55 18.87 2.27
C PHE A 31 6.89 20.32 1.94
N ILE A 32 7.54 21.04 2.84
CA ILE A 32 7.97 22.44 2.63
C ILE A 32 8.87 22.55 1.40
N ARG A 33 9.88 21.70 1.28
CA ARG A 33 10.79 21.70 0.13
C ARG A 33 10.08 21.41 -1.19
N ALA A 34 9.18 20.43 -1.19
CA ALA A 34 8.43 20.06 -2.38
C ALA A 34 7.42 21.12 -2.79
N ARG A 35 6.66 21.67 -1.82
CA ARG A 35 5.56 22.60 -2.07
C ARG A 35 6.00 24.01 -2.41
N PHE A 36 7.02 24.54 -1.70
CA PHE A 36 7.42 25.93 -1.80
C PHE A 36 8.73 26.14 -2.57
N PHE A 37 9.61 25.16 -2.60
CA PHE A 37 10.91 25.29 -3.26
C PHE A 37 11.03 24.42 -4.53
N GLY A 38 9.97 23.70 -4.93
CA GLY A 38 9.96 22.85 -6.13
C GLY A 38 10.93 21.67 -6.10
N ARG A 39 11.54 21.38 -4.94
CA ARG A 39 12.51 20.29 -4.78
C ARG A 39 11.78 18.97 -4.55
N LYS A 40 11.45 18.30 -5.63
CA LYS A 40 10.75 17.02 -5.63
C LYS A 40 11.74 15.88 -5.35
N ALA A 41 11.47 15.13 -4.28
CA ALA A 41 12.15 13.88 -3.97
C ALA A 41 11.08 12.88 -3.54
N PRO A 42 11.18 11.59 -3.90
CA PRO A 42 10.19 10.60 -3.50
C PRO A 42 10.14 10.47 -1.98
N LEU A 43 8.95 10.39 -1.44
CA LEU A 43 8.71 10.10 -0.02
C LEU A 43 8.76 8.60 0.24
N GLN A 44 8.20 7.83 -0.69
CA GLN A 44 8.06 6.38 -0.64
C GLN A 44 8.70 5.74 -1.88
N SER A 45 9.21 4.53 -1.70
CA SER A 45 9.57 3.65 -2.80
C SER A 45 8.82 2.34 -2.72
N VAL A 46 8.42 1.82 -3.88
CA VAL A 46 7.86 0.47 -4.05
C VAL A 46 8.89 -0.37 -4.80
N ILE A 47 9.27 -1.49 -4.23
CA ILE A 47 10.21 -2.43 -4.86
C ILE A 47 9.49 -3.73 -5.16
N PHE A 48 9.39 -4.07 -6.44
CA PHE A 48 8.96 -5.37 -6.91
C PHE A 48 10.15 -6.34 -6.83
N ILE A 49 10.16 -7.16 -5.76
CA ILE A 49 11.29 -8.07 -5.49
C ILE A 49 11.27 -9.31 -6.38
N SER A 50 10.11 -9.63 -6.96
CA SER A 50 9.93 -10.78 -7.85
C SER A 50 8.60 -10.67 -8.60
N ASP A 51 8.51 -11.25 -9.80
CA ASP A 51 7.26 -11.44 -10.52
C ASP A 51 6.58 -12.78 -10.16
N LYS A 52 7.29 -13.66 -9.42
CA LYS A 52 6.74 -14.96 -9.01
C LYS A 52 5.59 -14.78 -8.04
N CYS A 53 4.44 -15.37 -8.36
CA CYS A 53 3.25 -15.38 -7.52
C CYS A 53 2.67 -16.79 -7.42
N ASN A 54 1.95 -17.05 -6.34
CA ASN A 54 1.17 -18.28 -6.13
C ASN A 54 -0.31 -18.13 -6.52
N LEU A 55 -0.70 -16.99 -7.12
CA LEU A 55 -2.02 -16.72 -7.67
C LEU A 55 -1.93 -16.23 -9.11
N GLN A 56 -3.09 -16.26 -9.80
CA GLN A 56 -3.28 -15.78 -11.18
C GLN A 56 -4.51 -14.86 -11.23
N CYS A 57 -4.45 -13.74 -10.50
CA CYS A 57 -5.56 -12.81 -10.38
C CYS A 57 -5.88 -12.13 -11.72
N LYS A 58 -7.18 -12.02 -12.07
CA LYS A 58 -7.62 -11.48 -13.36
C LYS A 58 -7.20 -10.03 -13.62
N HIS A 59 -7.04 -9.24 -12.57
CA HIS A 59 -6.66 -7.81 -12.65
C HIS A 59 -5.15 -7.56 -12.54
N CYS A 60 -4.34 -8.62 -12.40
CA CYS A 60 -2.91 -8.50 -12.17
C CYS A 60 -2.14 -8.27 -13.47
N SER A 61 -1.30 -7.24 -13.52
CA SER A 61 -0.41 -6.96 -14.65
C SER A 61 0.92 -7.73 -14.59
N VAL A 62 1.19 -8.48 -13.51
CA VAL A 62 2.50 -9.10 -13.25
C VAL A 62 2.51 -10.61 -13.53
N TYR A 63 1.45 -11.34 -13.23
CA TYR A 63 1.45 -12.82 -13.23
C TYR A 63 1.55 -13.46 -14.62
N GLN A 64 1.27 -12.71 -15.68
CA GLN A 64 1.22 -13.26 -17.06
C GLN A 64 2.60 -13.48 -17.69
N LEU A 65 3.67 -13.21 -16.96
CA LEU A 65 5.03 -13.37 -17.46
C LEU A 65 5.42 -14.85 -17.53
N VAL A 66 5.83 -15.29 -18.73
CA VAL A 66 6.27 -16.67 -18.97
C VAL A 66 7.55 -16.98 -18.16
N ASN A 67 8.42 -16.00 -18.03
CA ASN A 67 9.67 -16.09 -17.27
C ASN A 67 9.69 -14.98 -16.23
N PRO A 68 9.25 -15.26 -15.00
CA PRO A 68 9.22 -14.25 -13.94
C PRO A 68 10.65 -13.86 -13.53
N ASN A 69 10.90 -12.55 -13.43
CA ASN A 69 12.13 -12.05 -12.84
C ASN A 69 12.10 -12.30 -11.31
N ILE A 70 13.20 -12.75 -10.75
CA ILE A 70 13.39 -12.94 -9.32
C ILE A 70 14.71 -12.28 -8.95
N LYS A 71 14.68 -11.22 -8.15
CA LYS A 71 15.90 -10.55 -7.70
C LYS A 71 16.58 -11.38 -6.61
N SER A 72 17.92 -11.36 -6.62
CA SER A 72 18.71 -11.84 -5.50
C SER A 72 18.61 -10.89 -4.31
N TYR A 73 18.99 -11.37 -3.13
CA TYR A 73 19.06 -10.55 -1.91
C TYR A 73 19.94 -9.31 -2.12
N GLU A 74 21.12 -9.48 -2.74
CA GLU A 74 22.03 -8.36 -2.97
C GLU A 74 21.46 -7.33 -3.95
N GLN A 75 20.81 -7.77 -5.02
CA GLN A 75 20.15 -6.85 -5.96
C GLN A 75 19.06 -6.00 -5.27
N VAL A 76 18.25 -6.61 -4.38
CA VAL A 76 17.24 -5.85 -3.63
C VAL A 76 17.92 -4.93 -2.62
N CYS A 77 19.01 -5.33 -1.96
CA CYS A 77 19.77 -4.46 -1.08
C CYS A 77 20.35 -3.23 -1.82
N GLU A 78 20.82 -3.39 -3.06
CA GLU A 78 21.25 -2.27 -3.91
C GLU A 78 20.08 -1.33 -4.22
N ASP A 79 18.92 -1.86 -4.55
CA ASP A 79 17.71 -1.07 -4.77
C ASP A 79 17.26 -0.32 -3.52
N ILE A 80 17.34 -0.94 -2.33
CA ILE A 80 17.04 -0.29 -1.06
C ILE A 80 18.01 0.87 -0.80
N ARG A 81 19.32 0.67 -1.02
CA ARG A 81 20.33 1.74 -0.91
C ARG A 81 20.05 2.89 -1.88
N TYR A 82 19.72 2.57 -3.13
CA TYR A 82 19.32 3.57 -4.11
C TYR A 82 18.10 4.37 -3.66
N CYS A 83 17.01 3.71 -3.23
CA CYS A 83 15.81 4.37 -2.74
C CYS A 83 16.11 5.33 -1.57
N TYR A 84 16.97 4.91 -0.65
CA TYR A 84 17.39 5.76 0.46
C TYR A 84 18.17 7.00 -0.01
N SER A 85 19.07 6.83 -0.99
CA SER A 85 19.92 7.89 -1.54
C SER A 85 19.13 8.99 -2.26
N ILE A 86 18.03 8.63 -2.95
CA ILE A 86 17.16 9.59 -3.64
C ILE A 86 16.17 10.31 -2.71
N GLY A 87 16.13 9.94 -1.43
CA GLY A 87 15.34 10.62 -0.41
C GLY A 87 14.16 9.82 0.15
N SER A 88 13.84 8.63 -0.36
CA SER A 88 12.77 7.81 0.21
C SER A 88 13.07 7.42 1.65
N ARG A 89 12.05 7.47 2.51
CA ARG A 89 12.13 7.04 3.91
C ARG A 89 11.03 6.07 4.31
N PHE A 90 10.15 5.76 3.37
CA PHE A 90 9.12 4.73 3.47
C PHE A 90 9.33 3.76 2.32
N ILE A 91 9.26 2.47 2.57
CA ILE A 91 9.50 1.45 1.56
C ILE A 91 8.40 0.39 1.63
N ASP A 92 7.93 -0.03 0.46
CA ASP A 92 6.95 -1.09 0.31
C ASP A 92 7.54 -2.20 -0.56
N PHE A 93 7.54 -3.42 -0.04
CA PHE A 93 7.97 -4.61 -0.77
C PHE A 93 6.75 -5.27 -1.39
N GLU A 94 6.74 -5.27 -2.71
CA GLU A 94 5.70 -5.84 -3.56
C GLU A 94 6.31 -6.82 -4.58
N GLY A 95 5.51 -7.18 -5.56
CA GLY A 95 5.90 -8.03 -6.68
C GLY A 95 4.80 -8.98 -7.06
N GLY A 96 5.13 -10.23 -7.34
CA GLY A 96 4.16 -11.30 -7.44
C GLY A 96 3.53 -11.57 -6.06
N GLU A 97 4.28 -12.26 -5.18
CA GLU A 97 3.93 -12.41 -3.76
C GLU A 97 5.19 -12.37 -2.90
N PRO A 98 5.40 -11.31 -2.11
CA PRO A 98 6.62 -11.16 -1.30
C PRO A 98 6.82 -12.27 -0.26
N CYS A 99 5.75 -12.83 0.30
CA CYS A 99 5.84 -13.87 1.32
C CYS A 99 6.37 -15.22 0.81
N ILE A 100 6.43 -15.42 -0.53
CA ILE A 100 7.05 -16.62 -1.12
C ILE A 100 8.45 -16.36 -1.67
N TRP A 101 8.90 -15.10 -1.70
CA TRP A 101 10.25 -14.78 -2.17
C TRP A 101 11.32 -15.40 -1.27
N ARG A 102 12.35 -15.94 -1.91
CA ARG A 102 13.52 -16.55 -1.24
C ARG A 102 14.76 -16.37 -2.11
N ASP A 103 15.89 -16.17 -1.43
CA ASP A 103 17.24 -16.28 -2.00
C ASP A 103 18.13 -17.04 -0.99
N GLY A 104 18.35 -18.32 -1.23
CA GLY A 104 18.89 -19.24 -0.22
C GLY A 104 17.98 -19.22 1.03
N ASP A 105 18.56 -18.95 2.17
CA ASP A 105 17.86 -18.84 3.46
C ASP A 105 17.21 -17.46 3.68
N LYS A 106 17.49 -16.50 2.79
CA LYS A 106 16.96 -15.14 2.88
C LYS A 106 15.49 -15.07 2.53
N THR A 107 14.77 -14.22 3.24
CA THR A 107 13.32 -13.96 3.12
C THR A 107 13.05 -12.48 2.99
N VAL A 108 11.79 -12.09 2.77
CA VAL A 108 11.38 -10.68 2.80
C VAL A 108 11.67 -10.01 4.15
N ASN A 109 11.69 -10.77 5.25
CA ASN A 109 12.05 -10.24 6.58
C ASN A 109 13.50 -9.74 6.64
N ASP A 110 14.44 -10.46 6.00
CA ASP A 110 15.84 -10.02 5.93
C ASP A 110 15.99 -8.70 5.17
N LEU A 111 15.17 -8.49 4.12
CA LEU A 111 15.12 -7.24 3.36
C LEU A 111 14.53 -6.09 4.20
N ILE A 112 13.48 -6.37 4.97
CA ILE A 112 12.87 -5.41 5.90
C ILE A 112 13.87 -4.99 6.97
N ASP A 113 14.56 -5.94 7.59
CA ASP A 113 15.56 -5.66 8.62
C ASP A 113 16.72 -4.85 8.06
N TYR A 114 17.17 -5.17 6.84
CA TYR A 114 18.19 -4.39 6.16
C TYR A 114 17.71 -2.95 5.88
N ALA A 115 16.51 -2.75 5.35
CA ALA A 115 15.95 -1.43 5.12
C ALA A 115 15.85 -0.60 6.42
N LYS A 116 15.41 -1.22 7.51
CA LYS A 116 15.38 -0.59 8.84
C LYS A 116 16.77 -0.21 9.32
N SER A 117 17.78 -1.05 9.10
CA SER A 117 19.16 -0.82 9.53
C SER A 117 19.79 0.41 8.88
N ILE A 118 19.45 0.69 7.61
CA ILE A 118 19.95 1.88 6.91
C ILE A 118 19.13 3.14 7.17
N GLY A 119 18.00 3.05 7.87
CA GLY A 119 17.28 4.20 8.41
C GLY A 119 15.93 4.51 7.77
N PHE A 120 15.31 3.59 7.05
CA PHE A 120 13.90 3.74 6.68
C PHE A 120 13.02 3.85 7.92
N PHE A 121 12.05 4.76 7.89
CA PHE A 121 11.14 4.98 9.01
C PHE A 121 10.09 3.89 9.13
N SER A 122 9.63 3.37 7.99
CA SER A 122 8.64 2.32 7.93
C SER A 122 8.84 1.45 6.69
N CYS A 123 8.75 0.14 6.92
CA CYS A 123 8.77 -0.89 5.89
C CYS A 123 7.41 -1.57 5.84
N THR A 124 6.84 -1.69 4.67
CA THR A 124 5.54 -2.31 4.43
C THR A 124 5.70 -3.52 3.52
N ILE A 125 4.83 -4.49 3.63
CA ILE A 125 4.61 -5.54 2.63
C ILE A 125 3.17 -5.51 2.15
N THR A 126 2.97 -5.82 0.86
CA THR A 126 1.65 -6.06 0.28
C THR A 126 1.56 -7.55 -0.08
N THR A 127 0.62 -8.26 0.53
CA THR A 127 0.48 -9.72 0.39
C THR A 127 -0.94 -10.14 -0.01
N ASN A 128 -1.03 -11.25 -0.75
CA ASN A 128 -2.31 -11.91 -1.04
C ASN A 128 -2.80 -12.80 0.13
N ALA A 129 -2.04 -12.88 1.21
CA ALA A 129 -2.35 -13.65 2.41
C ALA A 129 -2.58 -15.16 2.19
N GLN A 130 -2.04 -15.74 1.11
CA GLN A 130 -2.13 -17.19 0.84
C GLN A 130 -1.01 -18.00 1.54
N LYS A 131 -0.05 -17.31 2.13
CA LYS A 131 0.99 -17.86 3.02
C LYS A 131 0.84 -17.26 4.40
N ASP A 132 1.36 -17.95 5.40
CA ASP A 132 1.49 -17.38 6.74
C ASP A 132 2.43 -16.17 6.70
N PHE A 133 2.00 -15.08 7.30
CA PHE A 133 2.73 -13.83 7.44
C PHE A 133 2.75 -13.30 8.90
N SER A 134 2.40 -14.17 9.86
CA SER A 134 2.35 -13.85 11.29
C SER A 134 3.70 -13.40 11.85
N ASN A 135 4.80 -13.94 11.30
CA ASN A 135 6.17 -13.60 11.70
C ASN A 135 6.76 -12.46 10.86
N SER A 136 5.94 -11.61 10.23
CA SER A 136 6.45 -10.49 9.44
C SER A 136 7.12 -9.43 10.32
N HIS A 137 8.30 -8.97 9.89
CA HIS A 137 9.03 -7.85 10.50
C HIS A 137 8.58 -6.48 9.97
N ALA A 138 7.59 -6.42 9.09
CA ALA A 138 7.07 -5.16 8.55
C ALA A 138 6.48 -4.27 9.65
N ASP A 139 6.49 -2.95 9.45
CA ASP A 139 5.82 -2.00 10.34
C ASP A 139 4.31 -1.94 10.05
N SER A 140 3.91 -2.29 8.81
CA SER A 140 2.51 -2.45 8.39
C SER A 140 2.39 -3.49 7.27
N ILE A 141 1.23 -4.13 7.21
CA ILE A 141 0.92 -5.18 6.23
C ILE A 141 -0.35 -4.80 5.50
N TRP A 142 -0.26 -4.72 4.18
CA TRP A 142 -1.41 -4.60 3.30
C TRP A 142 -1.83 -5.99 2.82
N VAL A 143 -3.05 -6.38 3.14
CA VAL A 143 -3.65 -7.62 2.63
C VAL A 143 -4.60 -7.25 1.49
N SER A 144 -4.35 -7.84 0.35
CA SER A 144 -5.16 -7.62 -0.86
C SER A 144 -6.51 -8.34 -0.74
N LEU A 145 -7.60 -7.61 -0.53
CA LEU A 145 -8.96 -8.13 -0.39
C LEU A 145 -9.87 -7.48 -1.44
N ASP A 146 -10.35 -8.25 -2.41
CA ASP A 146 -11.17 -7.74 -3.52
C ASP A 146 -12.66 -8.10 -3.42
N GLY A 147 -13.15 -8.25 -2.21
CA GLY A 147 -14.55 -8.59 -1.92
C GLY A 147 -14.64 -9.62 -0.80
N VAL A 148 -15.85 -10.00 -0.44
CA VAL A 148 -16.15 -11.06 0.53
C VAL A 148 -16.60 -12.32 -0.23
N GLY A 149 -16.06 -13.49 0.15
CA GLY A 149 -16.46 -14.78 -0.42
C GLY A 149 -16.24 -14.85 -1.94
N GLU A 150 -17.31 -15.17 -2.65
CA GLU A 150 -17.29 -15.37 -4.11
C GLU A 150 -16.82 -14.15 -4.91
N TYR A 151 -17.04 -12.92 -4.44
CA TYR A 151 -16.54 -11.73 -5.12
C TYR A 151 -15.00 -11.68 -5.10
N HIS A 152 -14.37 -12.05 -3.99
CA HIS A 152 -12.93 -12.18 -3.93
C HIS A 152 -12.43 -13.31 -4.82
N ASN A 153 -13.08 -14.47 -4.73
CA ASN A 153 -12.73 -15.66 -5.52
C ASN A 153 -12.90 -15.41 -7.01
N ALA A 154 -13.90 -14.64 -7.44
CA ALA A 154 -14.11 -14.29 -8.85
C ALA A 154 -12.94 -13.48 -9.45
N VAL A 155 -12.23 -12.70 -8.64
CA VAL A 155 -11.05 -11.90 -9.05
C VAL A 155 -9.75 -12.68 -8.91
N ARG A 156 -9.59 -13.44 -7.80
CA ARG A 156 -8.29 -14.01 -7.38
C ARG A 156 -8.16 -15.51 -7.51
N GLY A 157 -9.27 -16.23 -7.69
CA GLY A 157 -9.31 -17.69 -7.83
C GLY A 157 -10.09 -18.38 -6.72
N ASN A 158 -10.55 -19.60 -7.01
CA ASN A 158 -11.39 -20.36 -6.09
C ASN A 158 -10.66 -20.73 -4.79
N GLY A 159 -11.36 -20.60 -3.64
CA GLY A 159 -10.84 -20.95 -2.32
C GLY A 159 -9.77 -19.98 -1.77
N VAL A 160 -9.56 -18.85 -2.45
CA VAL A 160 -8.55 -17.83 -2.03
C VAL A 160 -9.05 -17.02 -0.85
N PHE A 161 -10.35 -16.73 -0.78
CA PHE A 161 -10.93 -15.96 0.32
C PHE A 161 -10.84 -16.71 1.64
N GLU A 162 -11.19 -17.98 1.67
CA GLU A 162 -11.20 -18.81 2.88
C GLU A 162 -9.81 -18.95 3.50
N ARG A 163 -8.78 -19.05 2.64
CA ARG A 163 -7.39 -19.10 3.08
C ARG A 163 -6.91 -17.76 3.60
N LEU A 164 -7.32 -16.66 2.95
CA LEU A 164 -7.03 -15.31 3.43
C LEU A 164 -7.63 -15.09 4.83
N GLU A 165 -8.93 -15.44 5.04
CA GLU A 165 -9.58 -15.30 6.35
C GLU A 165 -8.82 -16.04 7.44
N LYS A 166 -8.46 -17.30 7.18
CA LYS A 166 -7.69 -18.13 8.12
C LYS A 166 -6.36 -17.48 8.48
N ASN A 167 -5.60 -17.03 7.50
CA ASN A 167 -4.27 -16.46 7.72
C ASN A 167 -4.33 -15.08 8.40
N VAL A 168 -5.32 -14.25 8.06
CA VAL A 168 -5.57 -12.97 8.72
C VAL A 168 -5.95 -13.18 10.18
N ALA A 169 -6.84 -14.12 10.48
CA ALA A 169 -7.24 -14.42 11.86
C ALA A 169 -6.09 -14.93 12.72
N ALA A 170 -5.14 -15.66 12.13
CA ALA A 170 -3.97 -16.21 12.81
C ALA A 170 -2.81 -15.22 12.93
N CYS A 171 -2.80 -14.12 12.17
CA CYS A 171 -1.62 -13.27 12.01
C CYS A 171 -1.15 -12.60 13.31
N GLY A 172 -2.08 -12.06 14.13
CA GLY A 172 -1.72 -11.36 15.38
C GLY A 172 -0.90 -10.06 15.21
N HIS A 173 -0.58 -9.64 13.98
CA HIS A 173 0.19 -8.42 13.74
C HIS A 173 -0.69 -7.16 13.97
N PRO A 174 -0.19 -6.13 14.71
CA PRO A 174 -1.03 -4.99 15.15
C PRO A 174 -1.41 -4.01 14.03
N ALA A 175 -0.77 -4.09 12.87
CA ALA A 175 -0.94 -3.12 11.78
C ALA A 175 -1.25 -3.80 10.44
N VAL A 176 -2.27 -4.66 10.43
CA VAL A 176 -2.82 -5.26 9.20
C VAL A 176 -3.95 -4.39 8.68
N SER A 177 -3.94 -4.07 7.40
CA SER A 177 -4.99 -3.33 6.71
C SER A 177 -5.37 -4.02 5.41
N PHE A 178 -6.63 -3.91 5.01
CA PHE A 178 -7.07 -4.39 3.69
C PHE A 178 -6.85 -3.32 2.62
N ASN A 179 -6.56 -3.80 1.40
CA ASN A 179 -6.52 -2.99 0.20
C ASN A 179 -7.40 -3.64 -0.86
N MET A 180 -8.41 -2.91 -1.36
CA MET A 180 -9.34 -3.38 -2.39
C MET A 180 -9.11 -2.65 -3.70
N ALA A 181 -9.03 -3.39 -4.80
CA ALA A 181 -9.07 -2.88 -6.17
C ALA A 181 -10.46 -3.11 -6.77
N ILE A 182 -11.31 -2.07 -6.74
CA ILE A 182 -12.69 -2.10 -7.21
C ILE A 182 -12.71 -2.16 -8.74
N ASN A 183 -13.41 -3.12 -9.29
CA ASN A 183 -13.49 -3.41 -10.71
C ASN A 183 -14.91 -3.93 -11.10
N THR A 184 -15.12 -4.25 -12.36
CA THR A 184 -16.42 -4.72 -12.87
C THR A 184 -16.93 -6.01 -12.20
N LEU A 185 -16.03 -6.87 -11.67
CA LEU A 185 -16.40 -8.15 -11.06
C LEU A 185 -16.79 -8.02 -9.57
N ASN A 186 -16.37 -6.94 -8.90
CA ASN A 186 -16.54 -6.82 -7.45
C ASN A 186 -17.16 -5.48 -6.98
N LYS A 187 -17.57 -4.61 -7.90
CA LYS A 187 -18.17 -3.31 -7.56
C LYS A 187 -19.37 -3.41 -6.62
N ASP A 188 -20.17 -4.45 -6.75
CA ASP A 188 -21.37 -4.67 -5.93
C ASP A 188 -21.05 -5.20 -4.52
N ALA A 189 -19.81 -5.64 -4.29
CA ALA A 189 -19.35 -6.12 -2.98
C ALA A 189 -18.77 -5.02 -2.08
N VAL A 190 -18.66 -3.78 -2.54
CA VAL A 190 -17.95 -2.70 -1.81
C VAL A 190 -18.54 -2.48 -0.41
N ALA A 191 -19.86 -2.40 -0.28
CA ALA A 191 -20.53 -2.23 1.01
C ALA A 191 -20.22 -3.39 1.97
N ALA A 192 -20.42 -4.63 1.50
CA ALA A 192 -20.17 -5.83 2.30
C ALA A 192 -18.68 -5.93 2.71
N THR A 193 -17.76 -5.53 1.84
CA THR A 193 -16.31 -5.54 2.12
C THR A 193 -15.92 -4.51 3.17
N ILE A 194 -16.51 -3.32 3.15
CA ILE A 194 -16.31 -2.29 4.18
C ILE A 194 -16.83 -2.80 5.53
N GLU A 195 -18.02 -3.40 5.56
CA GLU A 195 -18.61 -3.95 6.77
C GLU A 195 -17.82 -5.13 7.32
N TYR A 196 -17.30 -5.99 6.46
CA TYR A 196 -16.42 -7.09 6.84
C TYR A 196 -15.11 -6.57 7.47
N ALA A 197 -14.49 -5.57 6.86
CA ALA A 197 -13.29 -4.93 7.42
C ALA A 197 -13.58 -4.31 8.80
N GLU A 198 -14.73 -3.62 8.97
CA GLU A 198 -15.14 -2.99 10.22
C GLU A 198 -15.30 -4.01 11.37
N LYS A 199 -15.95 -5.14 11.07
CA LYS A 199 -16.21 -6.20 12.04
C LYS A 199 -15.00 -7.06 12.39
N ASN A 200 -13.95 -7.05 11.53
CA ASN A 200 -12.78 -7.89 11.73
C ASN A 200 -11.80 -7.25 12.74
N PRO A 201 -11.59 -7.88 13.93
CA PRO A 201 -10.74 -7.31 14.97
C PRO A 201 -9.24 -7.32 14.61
N ALA A 202 -8.81 -8.17 13.69
CA ALA A 202 -7.42 -8.22 13.23
C ALA A 202 -7.08 -7.07 12.26
N ILE A 203 -8.09 -6.33 11.77
CA ILE A 203 -7.92 -5.33 10.72
C ILE A 203 -7.99 -3.91 11.29
N LYS A 204 -6.95 -3.13 11.02
CA LYS A 204 -6.85 -1.73 11.42
C LYS A 204 -7.70 -0.82 10.55
N SER A 205 -7.68 -1.02 9.24
CA SER A 205 -8.41 -0.20 8.27
C SER A 205 -8.52 -0.87 6.90
N ILE A 206 -9.33 -0.29 6.02
CA ILE A 206 -9.40 -0.65 4.60
C ILE A 206 -9.10 0.56 3.71
N SER A 207 -8.26 0.34 2.68
CA SER A 207 -8.04 1.28 1.57
C SER A 207 -8.82 0.80 0.37
N LEU A 208 -9.52 1.71 -0.28
CA LEU A 208 -10.36 1.44 -1.44
C LEU A 208 -9.79 2.17 -2.65
N ASN A 209 -9.41 1.42 -3.67
CA ASN A 209 -8.89 1.92 -4.94
C ASN A 209 -9.76 1.39 -6.07
N PHE A 210 -9.71 2.00 -7.23
CA PHE A 210 -10.31 1.45 -8.45
C PHE A 210 -9.25 0.75 -9.27
N HIS A 211 -9.67 -0.21 -10.07
CA HIS A 211 -8.78 -0.82 -11.05
C HIS A 211 -8.33 0.22 -12.07
N THR A 212 -7.04 0.27 -12.33
CA THR A 212 -6.46 1.04 -13.43
C THR A 212 -6.38 0.13 -14.66
N PRO A 213 -6.84 0.57 -15.84
CA PRO A 213 -6.91 -0.26 -17.04
C PRO A 213 -5.52 -0.50 -17.65
N PHE A 214 -4.74 -1.37 -17.02
CA PHE A 214 -3.47 -1.82 -17.60
C PHE A 214 -3.71 -2.74 -18.79
N GLU A 215 -2.72 -2.82 -19.68
CA GLU A 215 -2.77 -3.66 -20.88
C GLU A 215 -3.25 -5.08 -20.56
N GLY A 216 -4.26 -5.54 -21.29
CA GLY A 216 -4.90 -6.84 -21.12
C GLY A 216 -5.92 -6.94 -19.99
N THR A 217 -6.13 -5.88 -19.20
CA THR A 217 -7.10 -5.86 -18.08
C THR A 217 -8.12 -4.73 -18.18
N GLU A 218 -8.24 -4.08 -19.34
CA GLU A 218 -9.08 -2.91 -19.59
C GLU A 218 -10.56 -3.19 -19.33
N TYR A 219 -11.02 -4.41 -19.61
CA TYR A 219 -12.40 -4.86 -19.40
C TYR A 219 -12.85 -4.85 -17.93
N LEU A 220 -11.90 -4.75 -17.01
CA LEU A 220 -12.16 -4.68 -15.58
C LEU A 220 -12.32 -3.24 -15.09
N ALA A 221 -11.97 -2.24 -15.90
CA ALA A 221 -12.08 -0.85 -15.50
C ALA A 221 -13.56 -0.40 -15.42
N LEU A 222 -13.85 0.45 -14.45
CA LEU A 222 -15.11 1.15 -14.34
C LEU A 222 -15.00 2.52 -14.99
N SER A 223 -16.05 2.93 -15.69
CA SER A 223 -16.16 4.30 -16.18
C SER A 223 -16.26 5.31 -15.03
N MET A 224 -16.05 6.59 -15.30
CA MET A 224 -16.16 7.62 -14.27
C MET A 224 -17.59 7.72 -13.72
N GLU A 225 -18.60 7.49 -14.58
CA GLU A 225 -20.00 7.45 -14.20
C GLU A 225 -20.30 6.30 -13.24
N GLU A 226 -19.68 5.12 -13.45
CA GLU A 226 -19.82 3.98 -12.55
C GLU A 226 -19.06 4.17 -11.23
N ARG A 227 -17.90 4.86 -11.24
CA ARG A 227 -17.11 5.12 -10.02
C ARG A 227 -17.82 6.12 -9.10
N ALA A 228 -18.52 7.10 -9.65
CA ALA A 228 -19.11 8.20 -8.88
C ALA A 228 -20.07 7.73 -7.76
N PRO A 229 -21.10 6.88 -8.02
CA PRO A 229 -21.97 6.38 -6.96
C PRO A 229 -21.24 5.49 -5.93
N ILE A 230 -20.22 4.75 -6.36
CA ILE A 230 -19.39 3.95 -5.44
C ILE A 230 -18.59 4.85 -4.50
N ILE A 231 -18.04 5.95 -5.01
CA ILE A 231 -17.35 6.94 -4.17
C ILE A 231 -18.33 7.58 -3.16
N ASP A 232 -19.56 7.88 -3.57
CA ASP A 232 -20.58 8.42 -2.66
C ASP A 232 -20.94 7.41 -1.56
N LEU A 233 -21.06 6.13 -1.89
CA LEU A 233 -21.24 5.05 -0.94
C LEU A 233 -20.07 4.99 0.07
N ILE A 234 -18.84 5.02 -0.41
CA ILE A 234 -17.63 5.00 0.46
C ILE A 234 -17.61 6.23 1.39
N LEU A 235 -17.96 7.41 0.86
CA LEU A 235 -18.03 8.64 1.63
C LEU A 235 -19.12 8.59 2.74
N ASP A 236 -20.26 7.95 2.47
CA ASP A 236 -21.31 7.71 3.48
C ASP A 236 -20.82 6.80 4.59
N TYR A 237 -20.24 5.65 4.27
CA TYR A 237 -19.64 4.75 5.26
C TYR A 237 -18.57 5.46 6.10
N LYS A 238 -17.70 6.25 5.46
CA LYS A 238 -16.69 7.04 6.18
C LYS A 238 -17.32 8.11 7.09
N LYS A 239 -18.41 8.74 6.68
CA LYS A 239 -19.17 9.69 7.52
C LYS A 239 -19.74 9.01 8.75
N ARG A 240 -20.15 7.75 8.63
CA ARG A 240 -20.66 6.91 9.72
C ARG A 240 -19.56 6.36 10.65
N GLY A 241 -18.28 6.65 10.36
CA GLY A 241 -17.15 6.32 11.24
C GLY A 241 -16.45 4.98 10.96
N TYR A 242 -16.76 4.31 9.85
CA TYR A 242 -16.10 3.06 9.47
C TYR A 242 -14.61 3.25 9.21
N LYS A 243 -13.81 2.21 9.45
CA LYS A 243 -12.33 2.20 9.38
C LYS A 243 -11.77 2.38 7.95
N ILE A 244 -12.31 3.31 7.18
CA ILE A 244 -11.86 3.61 5.82
C ILE A 244 -10.67 4.55 5.88
N MET A 245 -9.55 4.17 5.27
CA MET A 245 -8.32 4.96 5.25
C MET A 245 -8.41 6.18 4.36
N ASN A 246 -8.99 6.02 3.16
CA ASN A 246 -9.10 7.10 2.19
C ASN A 246 -9.69 8.38 2.81
N SER A 247 -9.10 9.54 2.52
CA SER A 247 -9.65 10.81 2.97
C SER A 247 -10.88 11.22 2.16
N ARG A 248 -11.73 12.05 2.76
CA ARG A 248 -12.92 12.57 2.06
C ARG A 248 -12.54 13.46 0.87
N SER A 249 -11.51 14.27 1.05
CA SER A 249 -11.03 15.18 0.01
C SER A 249 -10.37 14.42 -1.13
N GLY A 250 -9.57 13.38 -0.82
CA GLY A 250 -8.96 12.50 -1.82
C GLY A 250 -10.01 11.79 -2.67
N LEU A 251 -11.01 11.16 -2.02
CA LEU A 251 -12.11 10.47 -2.71
C LEU A 251 -12.92 11.41 -3.63
N LYS A 252 -13.24 12.63 -3.15
CA LYS A 252 -13.95 13.63 -3.97
C LYS A 252 -13.16 14.03 -5.21
N LYS A 253 -11.85 14.10 -5.14
CA LYS A 253 -10.99 14.34 -6.30
C LYS A 253 -11.08 13.23 -7.32
N MET A 254 -11.12 11.97 -6.87
CA MET A 254 -11.22 10.80 -7.75
C MET A 254 -12.54 10.70 -8.53
N LYS A 255 -13.58 11.43 -8.13
CA LYS A 255 -14.86 11.48 -8.91
C LYS A 255 -14.71 12.19 -10.25
N LYS A 256 -13.80 13.14 -10.37
CA LYS A 256 -13.68 14.01 -11.57
C LYS A 256 -12.37 13.80 -12.31
N MET A 257 -11.32 13.40 -11.62
CA MET A 257 -9.95 13.27 -12.16
C MET A 257 -9.42 14.55 -12.84
N ASP A 258 -9.96 15.73 -12.49
CA ASP A 258 -9.65 17.02 -13.07
C ASP A 258 -8.52 17.77 -12.34
N PHE A 259 -7.53 17.04 -11.84
CA PHE A 259 -6.46 17.58 -11.03
C PHE A 259 -5.07 17.12 -11.49
N LYS A 260 -4.06 17.94 -11.19
CA LYS A 260 -2.67 17.57 -11.44
C LYS A 260 -2.20 16.52 -10.44
N THR A 261 -1.80 15.37 -10.94
CA THR A 261 -1.25 14.28 -10.13
C THR A 261 0.13 14.64 -9.56
N GLN A 262 0.48 14.02 -8.41
CA GLN A 262 1.76 14.17 -7.73
C GLN A 262 2.47 12.82 -7.64
N CYS A 263 2.46 12.02 -8.71
CA CYS A 263 2.97 10.64 -8.72
C CYS A 263 4.46 10.52 -8.41
N TRP A 264 5.24 11.60 -8.61
CA TRP A 264 6.67 11.68 -8.22
C TRP A 264 6.91 11.46 -6.71
N VAL A 265 5.87 11.49 -5.88
CA VAL A 265 5.95 11.19 -4.44
C VAL A 265 6.36 9.73 -4.20
N THR A 266 6.06 8.85 -5.14
CA THR A 266 6.44 7.44 -5.09
C THR A 266 7.37 7.09 -6.24
N ASN A 267 8.49 6.45 -5.91
CA ASN A 267 9.43 5.87 -6.85
C ASN A 267 9.17 4.35 -6.94
N PHE A 268 9.28 3.79 -8.14
CA PHE A 268 9.07 2.36 -8.39
C PHE A 268 10.34 1.72 -8.93
N ILE A 269 10.65 0.54 -8.42
CA ILE A 269 11.70 -0.33 -8.93
C ILE A 269 11.08 -1.68 -9.27
N PHE A 270 11.05 -2.01 -10.55
CA PHE A 270 10.47 -3.26 -11.03
C PHE A 270 11.45 -4.43 -10.88
N SER A 271 10.91 -5.63 -10.96
CA SER A 271 11.65 -6.89 -10.82
C SER A 271 12.76 -7.09 -11.88
N ASP A 272 12.59 -6.50 -13.05
CA ASP A 272 13.62 -6.45 -14.13
C ASP A 272 14.75 -5.43 -13.88
N GLY A 273 14.67 -4.67 -12.78
CA GLY A 273 15.65 -3.62 -12.43
C GLY A 273 15.29 -2.24 -12.98
N THR A 274 14.21 -2.09 -13.74
CA THR A 274 13.76 -0.78 -14.25
C THR A 274 13.40 0.13 -13.08
N LYS A 275 13.91 1.36 -13.10
CA LYS A 275 13.68 2.40 -12.09
C LYS A 275 12.90 3.55 -12.70
N THR A 276 11.76 3.90 -12.10
CA THR A 276 10.90 4.96 -12.62
C THR A 276 10.37 5.85 -11.49
N PRO A 277 10.34 7.19 -11.70
CA PRO A 277 9.79 8.13 -10.71
C PRO A 277 8.25 8.17 -10.72
N THR A 278 7.60 7.35 -11.53
CA THR A 278 6.13 7.27 -11.67
C THR A 278 5.69 5.82 -11.79
N CYS A 279 4.40 5.55 -11.58
CA CYS A 279 3.85 4.21 -11.73
C CYS A 279 3.78 3.78 -13.22
N ILE A 280 3.59 2.48 -13.44
CA ILE A 280 3.44 1.89 -14.79
C ILE A 280 2.29 2.51 -15.58
N GLY A 281 1.22 2.99 -14.93
CA GLY A 281 0.12 3.67 -15.61
C GLY A 281 0.54 4.94 -16.35
N ALA A 282 1.59 5.63 -15.88
CA ALA A 282 2.13 6.78 -16.59
C ALA A 282 2.88 6.37 -17.87
N THR A 283 3.56 5.24 -17.85
CA THR A 283 4.26 4.72 -19.06
C THR A 283 3.29 4.15 -20.08
N GLN A 284 2.14 3.64 -19.64
CA GLN A 284 1.08 3.13 -20.51
C GLN A 284 0.05 4.22 -20.94
N GLY A 285 0.18 5.46 -20.44
CA GLY A 285 -0.68 6.58 -20.84
C GLY A 285 -2.11 6.52 -20.29
N VAL A 286 -2.36 5.75 -19.21
CA VAL A 286 -3.71 5.55 -18.63
C VAL A 286 -3.98 6.43 -17.40
N CYS A 287 -3.26 7.55 -17.25
CA CYS A 287 -3.38 8.43 -16.08
C CYS A 287 -4.73 9.11 -15.93
N ASP A 288 -5.43 9.38 -17.02
CA ASP A 288 -6.78 9.94 -17.05
C ASP A 288 -7.85 8.97 -16.52
N GLN A 289 -7.55 7.68 -16.55
CA GLN A 289 -8.39 6.60 -16.02
C GLN A 289 -7.82 5.98 -14.74
N CYS A 290 -6.85 6.66 -14.10
CA CYS A 290 -6.18 6.17 -12.91
C CYS A 290 -7.17 5.76 -11.81
N GLY A 291 -6.96 4.58 -11.25
CA GLY A 291 -7.76 4.04 -10.14
C GLY A 291 -7.10 4.21 -8.77
N PHE A 292 -5.83 4.59 -8.72
CA PHE A 292 -5.10 4.76 -7.47
C PHE A 292 -5.56 6.00 -6.71
N CYS A 293 -6.32 5.83 -5.63
CA CYS A 293 -6.82 6.93 -4.81
C CYS A 293 -5.70 7.79 -4.20
N MET A 294 -4.48 7.26 -4.11
CA MET A 294 -3.28 8.02 -3.74
C MET A 294 -3.09 9.28 -4.63
N ALA A 295 -3.51 9.26 -5.90
CA ALA A 295 -3.44 10.43 -6.77
C ALA A 295 -4.28 11.60 -6.22
N GLY A 296 -5.52 11.33 -5.82
CA GLY A 296 -6.42 12.30 -5.17
C GLY A 296 -5.94 12.72 -3.78
N GLU A 297 -5.41 11.77 -3.00
CA GLU A 297 -4.84 12.04 -1.68
C GLU A 297 -3.66 13.02 -1.77
N MET A 298 -2.69 12.76 -2.63
CA MET A 298 -1.53 13.64 -2.78
C MET A 298 -1.90 15.01 -3.33
N ASN A 299 -2.82 15.09 -4.29
CA ASN A 299 -3.34 16.39 -4.72
C ASN A 299 -3.97 17.16 -3.56
N SER A 300 -4.76 16.49 -2.71
CA SER A 300 -5.41 17.10 -1.55
C SER A 300 -4.39 17.55 -0.49
N VAL A 301 -3.33 16.76 -0.23
CA VAL A 301 -2.22 17.17 0.67
C VAL A 301 -1.56 18.45 0.17
N PHE A 302 -1.20 18.51 -1.12
CA PHE A 302 -0.53 19.68 -1.71
C PHE A 302 -1.45 20.90 -1.85
N ASN A 303 -2.76 20.73 -1.71
CA ASN A 303 -3.75 21.81 -1.61
C ASN A 303 -4.25 22.07 -0.18
N PHE A 304 -3.51 21.60 0.83
CA PHE A 304 -3.75 21.85 2.25
C PHE A 304 -5.10 21.38 2.79
N HIS A 305 -5.65 20.30 2.26
CA HIS A 305 -6.88 19.71 2.81
C HIS A 305 -6.59 19.03 4.15
N PRO A 306 -7.14 19.52 5.29
CA PRO A 306 -6.76 19.03 6.63
C PRO A 306 -7.06 17.55 6.85
N ASP A 307 -8.20 17.08 6.38
CA ASP A 307 -8.62 15.67 6.51
C ASP A 307 -7.62 14.70 5.86
N THR A 308 -7.05 15.08 4.71
CA THR A 308 -6.04 14.28 4.03
C THR A 308 -4.68 14.34 4.72
N ILE A 309 -4.29 15.53 5.21
CA ILE A 309 -3.06 15.71 5.96
C ILE A 309 -3.10 14.85 7.25
N PHE A 310 -4.19 14.91 8.01
CA PHE A 310 -4.35 14.10 9.21
C PHE A 310 -4.39 12.59 8.90
N ALA A 311 -5.08 12.16 7.85
CA ALA A 311 -5.07 10.77 7.40
C ALA A 311 -3.64 10.30 7.05
N GLY A 312 -2.88 11.10 6.31
CA GLY A 312 -1.49 10.81 5.96
C GLY A 312 -0.57 10.73 7.19
N LEU A 313 -0.71 11.64 8.14
CA LEU A 313 0.06 11.62 9.38
C LEU A 313 -0.29 10.39 10.25
N SER A 314 -1.58 10.04 10.40
CA SER A 314 -1.98 8.87 11.18
C SER A 314 -1.54 7.54 10.57
N LEU A 315 -1.30 7.51 9.25
CA LEU A 315 -0.74 6.35 8.56
C LEU A 315 0.78 6.22 8.79
N ARG A 316 1.47 7.36 8.94
CA ARG A 316 2.93 7.44 8.94
C ARG A 316 3.56 7.61 10.33
N LEU A 317 2.80 7.97 11.34
CA LEU A 317 3.22 8.17 12.74
C LEU A 317 2.57 7.16 13.70
#